data_05a0c8b89be84d889fea071763af992c
#
_entry.id   05a0c8b89be84d889fea071763af992c
#
_cell.length_a   1.000
_cell.length_b   1.000
_cell.length_c   1.000
_cell.angle_alpha   90.00
_cell.angle_beta   90.00
_cell.angle_gamma   90.00
#
_symmetry.space_group_name_H-M   'P 1'
#
loop_
_entity.id
_entity.type
_entity.pdbx_description
1 polymer ?
#
loop_
_entity_poly.entity_id
_entity_poly.type
_entity_poly.pdbx_seq_one_letter_code
_entity_poly.pdbx_strand_id
1 'polypeptide(L)'
;RVEYIAKNYMEDAVCFNKVRGMLGYTGTYKGRKISVMGSGMGMPSMGIYSYELYKMYDVDNIIRVGSAGAFKDDINLKDIVIAQAACTDSNYMSQFKLPGTFAPVGDYNLISTAAGKAEELGLNVRVGNILSTDSFYTYDPSDNDAWKRMGVLCVDMEAAALYANAAALS
;
A
#
# COMPACT_ATOMS: atom_id res chain seq x y z
N ARG A 1 8.39 11.30 -4.69
CA ARG A 1 8.24 9.93 -5.26
C ARG A 1 7.41 9.97 -6.53
N VAL A 2 6.18 10.53 -6.53
CA VAL A 2 5.28 10.60 -7.71
C VAL A 2 5.95 11.30 -8.89
N GLU A 3 6.48 12.52 -8.68
CA GLU A 3 7.16 13.28 -9.72
C GLU A 3 8.40 12.55 -10.27
N TYR A 4 9.14 11.87 -9.39
CA TYR A 4 10.27 11.04 -9.78
C TYR A 4 9.85 9.89 -10.71
N ILE A 5 8.77 9.18 -10.36
CA ILE A 5 8.23 8.10 -11.19
C ILE A 5 7.79 8.66 -12.55
N ALA A 6 7.01 9.76 -12.54
CA ALA A 6 6.52 10.37 -13.76
C ALA A 6 7.67 10.78 -14.70
N LYS A 7 8.69 11.44 -14.18
CA LYS A 7 9.82 11.94 -14.98
C LYS A 7 10.77 10.86 -15.49
N ASN A 8 10.94 9.76 -14.75
CA ASN A 8 11.97 8.77 -15.09
C ASN A 8 11.43 7.51 -15.75
N TYR A 9 10.14 7.25 -15.64
CA TYR A 9 9.56 5.98 -16.09
C TYR A 9 8.35 6.14 -17.02
N MET A 10 7.74 7.34 -17.09
CA MET A 10 6.54 7.53 -17.90
C MET A 10 6.84 8.40 -19.13
N GLU A 11 6.28 8.02 -20.26
CA GLU A 11 6.24 8.81 -21.49
C GLU A 11 4.99 9.70 -21.48
N ASP A 12 5.10 10.92 -22.01
CA ASP A 12 4.00 11.90 -22.14
C ASP A 12 3.22 12.15 -20.83
N ALA A 13 3.94 12.17 -19.71
CA ALA A 13 3.34 12.32 -18.39
C ALA A 13 2.74 13.72 -18.18
N VAL A 14 1.43 13.80 -18.03
CA VAL A 14 0.67 15.02 -17.75
C VAL A 14 0.24 15.06 -16.29
N CYS A 15 0.53 16.18 -15.63
CA CYS A 15 0.10 16.40 -14.24
C CYS A 15 -1.38 16.79 -14.20
N PHE A 16 -2.23 15.93 -13.62
CA PHE A 16 -3.66 16.16 -13.49
C PHE A 16 -4.08 16.69 -12.11
N ASN A 17 -3.26 16.49 -11.08
CA ASN A 17 -3.56 16.95 -9.72
C ASN A 17 -2.37 17.58 -9.03
N LYS A 18 -2.62 18.72 -8.36
CA LYS A 18 -1.65 19.44 -7.51
C LYS A 18 -2.24 19.85 -6.16
N VAL A 19 -3.52 19.53 -5.94
CA VAL A 19 -4.24 19.93 -4.73
C VAL A 19 -3.54 19.34 -3.51
N ARG A 20 -3.32 20.18 -2.49
CA ARG A 20 -2.63 19.83 -1.24
C ARG A 20 -1.22 19.22 -1.43
N GLY A 21 -0.59 19.45 -2.59
CA GLY A 21 0.70 18.84 -2.90
C GLY A 21 0.61 17.33 -3.22
N MET A 22 -0.57 16.75 -3.33
CA MET A 22 -0.79 15.37 -3.74
C MET A 22 -0.71 15.31 -5.27
N LEU A 23 0.51 15.36 -5.79
CA LEU A 23 0.75 15.33 -7.23
C LEU A 23 0.16 14.05 -7.83
N GLY A 24 -0.49 14.19 -8.98
CA GLY A 24 -0.98 13.08 -9.78
C GLY A 24 -0.57 13.26 -11.24
N TYR A 25 -0.05 12.22 -11.85
CA TYR A 25 0.34 12.19 -13.27
C TYR A 25 -0.27 11.00 -13.98
N THR A 26 -0.70 11.21 -15.21
CA THR A 26 -1.08 10.15 -16.14
C THR A 26 -0.15 10.20 -17.35
N GLY A 27 0.31 9.05 -17.80
CA GLY A 27 1.19 8.90 -18.96
C GLY A 27 1.22 7.46 -19.43
N THR A 28 2.25 7.10 -20.19
CA THR A 28 2.42 5.77 -20.76
C THR A 28 3.67 5.10 -20.20
N TYR A 29 3.60 3.83 -19.88
CA TYR A 29 4.75 2.99 -19.56
C TYR A 29 4.69 1.69 -20.35
N LYS A 30 5.70 1.43 -21.18
CA LYS A 30 5.76 0.26 -22.07
C LYS A 30 4.46 0.07 -22.88
N GLY A 31 3.96 1.17 -23.45
CA GLY A 31 2.75 1.16 -24.28
C GLY A 31 1.42 1.04 -23.52
N ARG A 32 1.43 1.04 -22.19
CA ARG A 32 0.22 0.99 -21.37
C ARG A 32 0.00 2.31 -20.63
N LYS A 33 -1.22 2.80 -20.64
CA LYS A 33 -1.62 3.98 -19.87
C LYS A 33 -1.60 3.66 -18.39
N ILE A 34 -0.89 4.46 -17.61
CA ILE A 34 -0.83 4.36 -16.15
C ILE A 34 -0.97 5.73 -15.52
N SER A 35 -1.41 5.74 -14.26
CA SER A 35 -1.40 6.95 -13.43
C SER A 35 -0.62 6.68 -12.16
N VAL A 36 0.07 7.71 -11.65
CA VAL A 36 0.73 7.69 -10.35
C VAL A 36 0.29 8.89 -9.54
N MET A 37 -0.05 8.70 -8.28
CA MET A 37 -0.61 9.75 -7.44
C MET A 37 -0.12 9.62 -5.99
N GLY A 38 0.07 10.75 -5.31
CA GLY A 38 0.28 10.79 -3.86
C GLY A 38 -1.00 10.48 -3.10
N SER A 39 -0.90 9.70 -2.03
CA SER A 39 -2.05 9.31 -1.20
C SER A 39 -2.02 9.88 0.22
N GLY A 40 -0.98 10.68 0.55
CA GLY A 40 -0.80 11.18 1.91
C GLY A 40 -0.33 10.10 2.88
N MET A 41 -0.59 10.30 4.17
CA MET A 41 -0.25 9.37 5.25
C MET A 41 -1.52 8.92 5.99
N GLY A 42 -1.51 7.66 6.42
CA GLY A 42 -2.54 7.10 7.28
C GLY A 42 -3.76 6.57 6.55
N MET A 43 -4.45 5.65 7.22
CA MET A 43 -5.64 5.00 6.69
C MET A 43 -6.77 5.98 6.32
N PRO A 44 -7.03 7.06 7.08
CA PRO A 44 -8.06 8.02 6.67
C PRO A 44 -7.75 8.69 5.33
N SER A 45 -6.47 9.05 5.08
CA SER A 45 -6.07 9.63 3.80
C SER A 45 -6.17 8.62 2.65
N MET A 46 -5.58 7.43 2.82
CA MET A 46 -5.68 6.34 1.85
C MET A 46 -7.14 5.97 1.57
N GLY A 47 -7.97 5.98 2.62
CA GLY A 47 -9.40 5.68 2.52
C GLY A 47 -10.13 6.62 1.57
N ILE A 48 -9.87 7.93 1.67
CA ILE A 48 -10.48 8.93 0.77
C ILE A 48 -10.04 8.68 -0.67
N TYR A 49 -8.74 8.63 -0.93
CA TYR A 49 -8.22 8.50 -2.30
C TYR A 49 -8.63 7.18 -2.96
N SER A 50 -8.51 6.05 -2.26
CA SER A 50 -8.89 4.75 -2.84
C SER A 50 -10.40 4.65 -3.07
N TYR A 51 -11.22 5.17 -2.16
CA TYR A 51 -12.67 5.21 -2.35
C TYR A 51 -13.06 5.99 -3.61
N GLU A 52 -12.54 7.21 -3.77
CA GLU A 52 -12.84 8.04 -4.93
C GLU A 52 -12.33 7.40 -6.23
N LEU A 53 -11.13 6.85 -6.23
CA LEU A 53 -10.56 6.19 -7.40
C LEU A 53 -11.42 5.00 -7.87
N TYR A 54 -11.85 4.12 -6.96
CA TYR A 54 -12.72 3.00 -7.30
C TYR A 54 -14.13 3.47 -7.68
N LYS A 55 -14.75 4.32 -6.85
CA LYS A 55 -16.18 4.65 -6.98
C LYS A 55 -16.50 5.72 -8.00
N MET A 56 -15.61 6.69 -8.22
CA MET A 56 -15.88 7.87 -9.03
C MET A 56 -15.07 7.92 -10.33
N TYR A 57 -13.94 7.22 -10.37
CA TYR A 57 -13.02 7.25 -11.51
C TYR A 57 -12.83 5.90 -12.20
N ASP A 58 -13.58 4.89 -11.79
CA ASP A 58 -13.64 3.58 -12.45
C ASP A 58 -12.25 2.92 -12.57
N VAL A 59 -11.47 3.01 -11.50
CA VAL A 59 -10.14 2.42 -11.42
C VAL A 59 -10.25 0.97 -10.96
N ASP A 60 -9.79 0.03 -11.79
CA ASP A 60 -9.84 -1.40 -11.48
C ASP A 60 -8.76 -1.85 -10.50
N ASN A 61 -7.56 -1.29 -10.60
CA ASN A 61 -6.40 -1.77 -9.85
C ASN A 61 -5.64 -0.61 -9.22
N ILE A 62 -5.32 -0.71 -7.94
CA ILE A 62 -4.46 0.22 -7.21
C ILE A 62 -3.29 -0.55 -6.59
N ILE A 63 -2.06 -0.14 -6.89
CA ILE A 63 -0.84 -0.64 -6.27
C ILE A 63 -0.23 0.47 -5.43
N ARG A 64 -0.12 0.25 -4.12
CA ARG A 64 0.55 1.18 -3.22
C ARG A 64 2.06 0.90 -3.19
N VAL A 65 2.84 1.94 -3.44
CA VAL A 65 4.30 1.93 -3.33
C VAL A 65 4.71 2.87 -2.21
N GLY A 66 5.11 2.31 -1.08
CA GLY A 66 5.43 3.06 0.14
C GLY A 66 6.76 2.68 0.76
N SER A 67 7.07 3.29 1.88
CA SER A 67 8.09 2.86 2.82
C SER A 67 7.41 2.19 4.01
N ALA A 68 8.14 1.29 4.70
CA ALA A 68 7.67 0.58 5.88
C ALA A 68 8.82 0.42 6.88
N GLY A 69 8.49 0.30 8.17
CA GLY A 69 9.43 -0.03 9.22
C GLY A 69 9.51 -1.55 9.41
N ALA A 70 10.71 -2.13 9.31
CA ALA A 70 10.89 -3.58 9.47
C ALA A 70 10.74 -4.01 10.93
N PHE A 71 10.01 -5.12 11.17
CA PHE A 71 9.97 -5.80 12.48
C PHE A 71 10.99 -6.92 12.58
N LYS A 72 11.35 -7.53 11.46
CA LYS A 72 12.29 -8.66 11.41
C LYS A 72 13.71 -8.18 11.27
N ASP A 73 14.63 -8.78 12.03
CA ASP A 73 16.04 -8.41 12.03
C ASP A 73 16.77 -8.81 10.74
N ASP A 74 16.19 -9.73 9.97
CA ASP A 74 16.70 -10.22 8.69
C ASP A 74 16.13 -9.48 7.46
N ILE A 75 15.40 -8.39 7.69
CA ILE A 75 14.96 -7.46 6.63
C ILE A 75 15.84 -6.22 6.65
N ASN A 76 16.59 -6.04 5.59
CA ASN A 76 17.56 -4.96 5.47
C ASN A 76 16.97 -3.71 4.78
N LEU A 77 17.69 -2.60 4.87
CA LEU A 77 17.38 -1.41 4.10
C LEU A 77 17.40 -1.72 2.60
N LYS A 78 16.38 -1.27 1.88
CA LYS A 78 16.11 -1.50 0.45
C LYS A 78 15.55 -2.88 0.11
N ASP A 79 15.34 -3.78 1.05
CA ASP A 79 14.56 -4.99 0.82
C ASP A 79 13.12 -4.60 0.47
N ILE A 80 12.49 -5.42 -0.36
CA ILE A 80 11.11 -5.22 -0.78
C ILE A 80 10.21 -6.16 0.03
N VAL A 81 9.17 -5.60 0.64
CA VAL A 81 8.10 -6.36 1.27
C VAL A 81 6.83 -6.20 0.45
N ILE A 82 6.28 -7.31 -0.02
CA ILE A 82 4.97 -7.38 -0.67
C ILE A 82 3.95 -7.82 0.38
N ALA A 83 3.02 -6.93 0.70
CA ALA A 83 1.99 -7.19 1.67
C ALA A 83 0.94 -8.17 1.13
N GLN A 84 0.95 -9.41 1.61
CA GLN A 84 -0.09 -10.39 1.30
C GLN A 84 -1.39 -10.07 2.04
N ALA A 85 -1.28 -9.68 3.30
CA ALA A 85 -2.37 -9.21 4.11
C ALA A 85 -1.88 -8.10 5.05
N ALA A 86 -2.80 -7.28 5.53
CA ALA A 86 -2.50 -6.20 6.46
C ALA A 86 -3.28 -6.38 7.76
N CYS A 87 -2.58 -6.75 8.83
CA CYS A 87 -3.12 -6.62 10.19
C CYS A 87 -3.35 -5.14 10.49
N THR A 88 -4.20 -4.83 11.45
CA THR A 88 -4.37 -3.44 11.90
C THR A 88 -4.81 -3.38 13.36
N ASP A 89 -4.34 -2.36 14.05
CA ASP A 89 -4.78 -1.94 15.37
C ASP A 89 -5.76 -0.76 15.33
N SER A 90 -6.08 -0.30 14.12
CA SER A 90 -7.00 0.81 13.88
C SER A 90 -8.46 0.36 13.97
N ASN A 91 -9.31 1.32 14.36
CA ASN A 91 -10.75 1.14 14.27
C ASN A 91 -11.33 1.40 12.87
N TYR A 92 -10.50 1.55 11.85
CA TYR A 92 -10.92 1.86 10.46
C TYR A 92 -11.99 0.88 9.94
N MET A 93 -11.89 -0.41 10.30
CA MET A 93 -12.79 -1.47 9.84
C MET A 93 -14.22 -1.35 10.41
N SER A 94 -14.43 -0.65 11.51
CA SER A 94 -15.74 -0.53 12.17
C SER A 94 -16.81 0.11 11.29
N GLN A 95 -16.42 0.94 10.31
CA GLN A 95 -17.33 1.59 9.37
C GLN A 95 -18.09 0.60 8.48
N PHE A 96 -17.52 -0.57 8.22
CA PHE A 96 -18.15 -1.60 7.37
C PHE A 96 -19.23 -2.41 8.09
N LYS A 97 -19.37 -2.25 9.42
CA LYS A 97 -20.42 -2.88 10.27
C LYS A 97 -20.55 -4.39 10.05
N LEU A 98 -19.44 -5.08 9.83
CA LEU A 98 -19.44 -6.53 9.66
C LEU A 98 -19.69 -7.23 11.01
N PRO A 99 -20.38 -8.39 11.03
CA PRO A 99 -20.64 -9.16 12.24
C PRO A 99 -19.43 -10.01 12.67
N GLY A 100 -18.20 -9.54 12.43
CA GLY A 100 -16.96 -10.24 12.73
C GLY A 100 -15.74 -9.41 12.37
N THR A 101 -14.58 -10.06 12.31
CA THR A 101 -13.31 -9.42 11.94
C THR A 101 -13.00 -9.66 10.47
N PHE A 102 -12.84 -8.59 9.71
CA PHE A 102 -12.41 -8.65 8.31
C PHE A 102 -10.89 -8.85 8.24
N ALA A 103 -10.45 -9.69 7.31
CA ALA A 103 -9.03 -9.88 6.98
C ALA A 103 -8.68 -9.09 5.70
N PRO A 104 -8.01 -7.94 5.81
CA PRO A 104 -7.57 -7.17 4.66
C PRO A 104 -6.47 -7.92 3.89
N VAL A 105 -6.78 -8.39 2.70
CA VAL A 105 -5.85 -9.14 1.85
C VAL A 105 -5.69 -8.46 0.49
N GLY A 106 -4.49 -8.55 -0.08
CA GLY A 106 -4.21 -8.06 -1.42
C GLY A 106 -4.66 -9.05 -2.50
N ASP A 107 -4.81 -8.55 -3.73
CA ASP A 107 -5.13 -9.39 -4.88
C ASP A 107 -3.98 -10.36 -5.19
N TYR A 108 -4.32 -11.66 -5.29
CA TYR A 108 -3.33 -12.71 -5.52
C TYR A 108 -2.59 -12.58 -6.85
N ASN A 109 -3.26 -12.14 -7.91
CA ASN A 109 -2.63 -12.03 -9.23
C ASN A 109 -1.62 -10.89 -9.25
N LEU A 110 -1.95 -9.75 -8.62
CA LEU A 110 -1.02 -8.63 -8.48
C LEU A 110 0.17 -9.01 -7.60
N ILE A 111 -0.05 -9.69 -6.48
CA ILE A 111 0.99 -10.13 -5.55
C ILE A 111 1.95 -11.12 -6.24
N SER A 112 1.41 -12.18 -6.86
CA SER A 112 2.22 -13.20 -7.53
C SER A 112 3.01 -12.64 -8.72
N THR A 113 2.39 -11.73 -9.48
CA THR A 113 3.07 -11.04 -10.58
C THR A 113 4.21 -10.16 -10.07
N ALA A 114 3.99 -9.40 -9.00
CA ALA A 114 5.03 -8.55 -8.40
C ALA A 114 6.18 -9.39 -7.83
N ALA A 115 5.87 -10.51 -7.14
CA ALA A 115 6.88 -11.42 -6.60
C ALA A 115 7.72 -12.05 -7.70
N GLY A 116 7.10 -12.57 -8.77
CA GLY A 116 7.82 -13.12 -9.91
C GLY A 116 8.69 -12.09 -10.62
N LYS A 117 8.22 -10.84 -10.75
CA LYS A 117 9.05 -9.77 -11.32
C LYS A 117 10.23 -9.38 -10.43
N ALA A 118 10.07 -9.40 -9.13
CA ALA A 118 11.18 -9.16 -8.21
C ALA A 118 12.24 -10.26 -8.33
N GLU A 119 11.83 -11.52 -8.43
CA GLU A 119 12.72 -12.66 -8.65
C GLU A 119 13.49 -12.54 -9.98
N GLU A 120 12.79 -12.25 -11.09
CA GLU A 120 13.41 -12.01 -12.40
C GLU A 120 14.47 -10.89 -12.36
N LEU A 121 14.28 -9.89 -11.53
CA LEU A 121 15.19 -8.77 -11.35
C LEU A 121 16.30 -9.03 -10.31
N GLY A 122 16.32 -10.19 -9.69
CA GLY A 122 17.28 -10.53 -8.63
C GLY A 122 17.14 -9.69 -7.36
N LEU A 123 15.93 -9.17 -7.09
CA LEU A 123 15.67 -8.34 -5.91
C LEU A 123 15.36 -9.22 -4.69
N ASN A 124 15.85 -8.80 -3.51
CA ASN A 124 15.46 -9.44 -2.26
C ASN A 124 14.03 -9.03 -1.90
N VAL A 125 13.10 -9.99 -1.97
CA VAL A 125 11.68 -9.77 -1.73
C VAL A 125 11.16 -10.71 -0.65
N ARG A 126 10.31 -10.19 0.23
CA ARG A 126 9.54 -10.96 1.21
C ARG A 126 8.05 -10.76 0.94
N VAL A 127 7.30 -11.85 0.90
CA VAL A 127 5.84 -11.82 0.81
C VAL A 127 5.25 -12.27 2.15
N GLY A 128 4.36 -11.49 2.74
CA GLY A 128 3.74 -11.86 4.01
C GLY A 128 2.90 -10.76 4.62
N ASN A 129 2.52 -10.97 5.88
CA ASN A 129 1.67 -10.04 6.59
C ASN A 129 2.46 -8.81 7.04
N ILE A 130 1.80 -7.67 6.98
CA ILE A 130 2.28 -6.41 7.54
C ILE A 130 1.28 -5.87 8.58
N LEU A 131 1.67 -4.86 9.33
CA LEU A 131 0.78 -4.10 10.21
C LEU A 131 0.51 -2.73 9.58
N SER A 132 -0.76 -2.33 9.52
CA SER A 132 -1.15 -0.93 9.29
C SER A 132 -1.64 -0.32 10.59
N THR A 133 -0.94 0.70 11.08
CA THR A 133 -1.22 1.37 12.36
C THR A 133 -1.59 2.83 12.16
N ASP A 134 -2.36 3.41 13.09
CA ASP A 134 -2.66 4.84 13.13
C ASP A 134 -1.57 5.66 13.83
N SER A 135 -0.66 5.00 14.56
CA SER A 135 0.36 5.66 15.38
C SER A 135 1.76 5.40 14.83
N PHE A 136 2.45 6.47 14.37
CA PHE A 136 3.83 6.36 13.92
C PHE A 136 4.81 6.17 15.09
N TYR A 137 4.57 6.89 16.19
CA TYR A 137 5.34 6.75 17.42
C TYR A 137 4.53 5.98 18.44
N THR A 138 4.95 4.76 18.76
CA THR A 138 4.32 3.95 19.81
C THR A 138 4.74 4.47 21.19
N TYR A 139 3.81 4.44 22.15
CA TYR A 139 4.11 4.79 23.53
C TYR A 139 5.00 3.73 24.20
N ASP A 140 4.74 2.46 23.93
CA ASP A 140 5.54 1.32 24.40
C ASP A 140 6.19 0.61 23.21
N PRO A 141 7.52 0.65 23.05
CA PRO A 141 8.22 -0.05 21.98
C PRO A 141 8.02 -1.58 22.00
N SER A 142 7.66 -2.17 23.14
CA SER A 142 7.41 -3.61 23.25
C SER A 142 6.15 -4.07 22.49
N ASP A 143 5.25 -3.17 22.13
CA ASP A 143 4.09 -3.47 21.28
C ASP A 143 4.52 -4.11 19.95
N ASN A 144 5.63 -3.66 19.40
CA ASN A 144 6.18 -4.20 18.16
C ASN A 144 6.65 -5.65 18.29
N ASP A 145 7.10 -6.07 19.49
CA ASP A 145 7.55 -7.43 19.75
C ASP A 145 6.39 -8.45 19.65
N ALA A 146 5.17 -8.04 19.99
CA ALA A 146 4.00 -8.88 19.82
C ALA A 146 3.76 -9.20 18.34
N TRP A 147 3.80 -8.19 17.48
CA TRP A 147 3.66 -8.36 16.02
C TRP A 147 4.80 -9.16 15.41
N LYS A 148 6.03 -8.91 15.87
CA LYS A 148 7.23 -9.67 15.45
C LYS A 148 7.08 -11.17 15.76
N ARG A 149 6.57 -11.53 16.96
CA ARG A 149 6.31 -12.93 17.36
C ARG A 149 5.25 -13.61 16.49
N MET A 150 4.25 -12.85 16.01
CA MET A 150 3.21 -13.35 15.09
C MET A 150 3.66 -13.45 13.63
N GLY A 151 4.93 -13.17 13.35
CA GLY A 151 5.50 -13.29 12.00
C GLY A 151 5.20 -12.10 11.08
N VAL A 152 4.67 -10.99 11.61
CA VAL A 152 4.47 -9.76 10.85
C VAL A 152 5.81 -9.18 10.42
N LEU A 153 5.95 -8.81 9.14
CA LEU A 153 7.22 -8.45 8.53
C LEU A 153 7.62 -7.00 8.81
N CYS A 154 6.67 -6.10 8.67
CA CYS A 154 6.89 -4.65 8.78
C CYS A 154 5.61 -3.91 9.13
N VAL A 155 5.75 -2.61 9.39
CA VAL A 155 4.63 -1.69 9.66
C VAL A 155 4.55 -0.60 8.61
N ASP A 156 3.32 -0.31 8.17
CA ASP A 156 2.93 0.88 7.41
C ASP A 156 1.75 1.59 8.10
N MET A 157 1.08 2.48 7.40
CA MET A 157 -0.07 3.20 7.92
C MET A 157 -1.29 3.19 6.98
N GLU A 158 -1.28 2.42 5.88
CA GLU A 158 -2.28 2.57 4.81
C GLU A 158 -2.84 1.29 4.22
N ALA A 159 -2.07 0.22 4.17
CA ALA A 159 -2.41 -0.96 3.37
C ALA A 159 -3.74 -1.60 3.78
N ALA A 160 -4.06 -1.65 5.07
CA ALA A 160 -5.32 -2.23 5.54
C ALA A 160 -6.54 -1.47 5.00
N ALA A 161 -6.48 -0.13 4.94
CA ALA A 161 -7.57 0.68 4.38
C ALA A 161 -7.70 0.48 2.87
N LEU A 162 -6.58 0.40 2.14
CA LEU A 162 -6.60 0.13 0.70
C LEU A 162 -7.25 -1.22 0.41
N TYR A 163 -6.85 -2.28 1.11
CA TYR A 163 -7.39 -3.63 0.90
C TYR A 163 -8.87 -3.73 1.26
N ALA A 164 -9.28 -3.06 2.34
CA ALA A 164 -10.70 -3.03 2.74
C ALA A 164 -11.57 -2.29 1.70
N ASN A 165 -11.12 -1.14 1.21
CA ASN A 165 -11.85 -0.41 0.17
C ASN A 165 -11.86 -1.18 -1.15
N ALA A 166 -10.76 -1.83 -1.54
CA ALA A 166 -10.73 -2.70 -2.71
C ALA A 166 -11.79 -3.80 -2.60
N ALA A 167 -11.82 -4.52 -1.48
CA ALA A 167 -12.81 -5.59 -1.26
C ALA A 167 -14.27 -5.10 -1.28
N ALA A 168 -14.50 -3.86 -0.87
CA ALA A 168 -15.86 -3.30 -0.80
C ALA A 168 -16.35 -2.65 -2.10
N LEU A 169 -15.44 -2.24 -3.00
CA LEU A 169 -15.76 -1.33 -4.11
C LEU A 169 -15.31 -1.81 -5.49
N SER A 170 -14.37 -2.77 -5.57
CA SER A 170 -13.86 -3.33 -6.83
C SER A 170 -14.63 -4.56 -7.30
#